data_8d1d8931a4202de94172893ece61db4f
#
_entry.id   8d1d8931a4202de94172893ece61db4f
#
_cell.length_a   1.000
_cell.length_b   1.000
_cell.length_c   1.000
_cell.angle_alpha   90.00
_cell.angle_beta   90.00
_cell.angle_gamma   90.00
#
_symmetry.space_group_name_H-M   'P 1'
#
loop_
_entity.id
_entity.type
_entity.pdbx_description
1 polymer ?
#
loop_
_entity_poly.entity_id
_entity_poly.type
_entity_poly.pdbx_seq_one_letter_code
_entity_poly.pdbx_strand_id
1 'polypeptide(L)'
;QEGGRLLESWESENRYATRYISRVTDRLNLEASNALFAELVEEMHRRGMRVILDGVFNHCGSFNKWMDRERIYERQPGYEPGAFISADSPYRSFFKFHNEHEWPYNPFYDGWWGHDTLPKLNYEDSPKLEEYILRIAAKWVSPPYNVDGWRLDVAADLGFSQEYNHEFWRKFRKAVKEANPDAIILAEHYGDASGWLRGDQWDTVMNYDAFMEPLTWFFTGMEKHSDNYQPGMLGNARCFVDAMRYHMASFLAPSLQTAMNELSNHDHSRFLTRTNHLVGRVNHLGSEAASGNIHPEVMREAVVMQMTWPGAPTLYYGDEAGVCGFTDPDNRRTYPWGHEDQQ
;
A
#
# COMPACT_ATOMS: atom_id res chain seq x y z
N GLN A 1 16.59 1.39 -12.17
CA GLN A 1 18.08 1.42 -12.12
C GLN A 1 18.64 1.62 -13.50
N GLU A 2 18.65 2.82 -14.02
CA GLU A 2 19.40 3.10 -15.22
C GLU A 2 20.89 3.21 -14.88
N GLY A 3 21.71 2.34 -15.50
CA GLY A 3 23.16 2.40 -15.49
C GLY A 3 23.87 1.87 -14.26
N GLY A 4 23.26 1.05 -13.43
CA GLY A 4 23.96 0.23 -12.42
C GLY A 4 24.68 0.98 -11.29
N ARG A 5 24.57 2.29 -11.18
CA ARG A 5 25.12 3.07 -10.07
C ARG A 5 24.07 3.27 -8.97
N LEU A 6 24.39 2.85 -7.75
CA LEU A 6 23.62 3.26 -6.58
C LEU A 6 23.70 4.79 -6.43
N LEU A 7 22.56 5.41 -6.17
CA LEU A 7 22.55 6.84 -5.80
C LEU A 7 23.23 6.99 -4.44
N GLU A 8 24.06 7.99 -4.29
CA GLU A 8 24.57 8.40 -2.99
C GLU A 8 23.38 8.92 -2.14
N SER A 9 23.48 8.81 -0.81
CA SER A 9 22.39 9.20 0.10
C SER A 9 21.93 10.64 -0.13
N TRP A 10 22.86 11.55 -0.40
CA TRP A 10 22.56 12.94 -0.72
C TRP A 10 21.91 13.12 -2.10
N GLU A 11 22.15 12.24 -3.06
CA GLU A 11 21.51 12.25 -4.38
C GLU A 11 20.06 11.75 -4.31
N SER A 12 19.74 10.81 -3.43
CA SER A 12 18.38 10.34 -3.23
C SER A 12 17.47 11.40 -2.62
N GLU A 13 18.03 12.29 -1.83
CA GLU A 13 17.34 13.44 -1.24
C GLU A 13 17.24 14.64 -2.19
N ASN A 14 18.05 14.67 -3.26
CA ASN A 14 18.04 15.75 -4.21
C ASN A 14 16.92 15.60 -5.24
N ARG A 15 15.74 16.09 -4.91
CA ARG A 15 14.54 16.11 -5.77
C ARG A 15 14.72 16.89 -7.07
N TYR A 16 15.73 17.76 -7.16
CA TYR A 16 16.06 18.55 -8.33
C TYR A 16 17.16 17.94 -9.19
N ALA A 17 17.62 16.73 -8.86
CA ALA A 17 18.59 16.04 -9.72
C ALA A 17 18.02 15.88 -11.13
N THR A 18 18.78 16.27 -12.14
CA THR A 18 18.36 16.23 -13.55
C THR A 18 17.81 14.87 -13.95
N ARG A 19 18.43 13.80 -13.47
CA ARG A 19 18.01 12.41 -13.73
C ARG A 19 16.62 12.10 -13.15
N TYR A 20 16.31 12.59 -11.94
CA TYR A 20 14.99 12.42 -11.34
C TYR A 20 13.92 13.20 -12.13
N ILE A 21 14.20 14.45 -12.48
CA ILE A 21 13.29 15.30 -13.26
C ILE A 21 13.01 14.65 -14.61
N SER A 22 14.02 14.24 -15.35
CA SER A 22 13.88 13.60 -16.66
C SER A 22 13.02 12.32 -16.58
N ARG A 23 13.20 11.51 -15.54
CA ARG A 23 12.43 10.27 -15.36
C ARG A 23 10.92 10.49 -15.20
N VAL A 24 10.51 11.57 -14.54
CA VAL A 24 9.08 11.83 -14.25
C VAL A 24 8.45 12.81 -15.26
N THR A 25 9.23 13.59 -16.00
CA THR A 25 8.72 14.61 -16.92
C THR A 25 8.87 14.26 -18.39
N ASP A 26 9.83 13.41 -18.76
CA ASP A 26 10.00 12.97 -20.15
C ASP A 26 8.90 11.98 -20.54
N ARG A 27 8.05 12.39 -21.49
CA ARG A 27 6.93 11.58 -21.95
C ARG A 27 7.35 10.28 -22.65
N LEU A 28 8.47 10.31 -23.38
CA LEU A 28 9.00 9.11 -24.04
C LEU A 28 9.45 8.07 -23.01
N ASN A 29 10.09 8.51 -21.92
CA ASN A 29 10.43 7.62 -20.81
C ASN A 29 9.19 7.02 -20.14
N LEU A 30 8.14 7.81 -19.93
CA LEU A 30 6.87 7.33 -19.36
C LEU A 30 6.18 6.32 -20.28
N GLU A 31 6.16 6.57 -21.58
CA GLU A 31 5.58 5.67 -22.58
C GLU A 31 6.39 4.36 -22.67
N ALA A 32 7.72 4.43 -22.69
CA ALA A 32 8.60 3.26 -22.68
C ALA A 32 8.42 2.43 -21.41
N SER A 33 8.29 3.08 -20.26
CA SER A 33 8.01 2.40 -18.97
C SER A 33 6.67 1.69 -18.98
N ASN A 34 5.64 2.31 -19.55
CA ASN A 34 4.32 1.70 -19.69
C ASN A 34 4.34 0.50 -20.64
N ALA A 35 5.08 0.58 -21.76
CA ALA A 35 5.24 -0.53 -22.68
C ALA A 35 5.96 -1.72 -22.03
N LEU A 36 7.08 -1.45 -21.35
CA LEU A 36 7.83 -2.46 -20.60
C LEU A 36 6.98 -3.12 -19.50
N PHE A 37 6.12 -2.34 -18.84
CA PHE A 37 5.21 -2.90 -17.84
C PHE A 37 4.16 -3.84 -18.48
N ALA A 38 3.62 -3.51 -19.66
CA ALA A 38 2.71 -4.40 -20.37
C ALA A 38 3.40 -5.72 -20.77
N GLU A 39 4.67 -5.67 -21.22
CA GLU A 39 5.49 -6.85 -21.49
C GLU A 39 5.73 -7.69 -20.22
N LEU A 40 5.98 -7.03 -19.08
CA LEU A 40 6.13 -7.72 -17.80
C LEU A 40 4.85 -8.49 -17.42
N VAL A 41 3.69 -7.85 -17.52
CA VAL A 41 2.40 -8.51 -17.20
C VAL A 41 2.15 -9.72 -18.12
N GLU A 42 2.42 -9.58 -19.41
CA GLU A 42 2.31 -10.68 -20.38
C GLU A 42 3.24 -11.84 -20.00
N GLU A 43 4.49 -11.54 -19.64
CA GLU A 43 5.45 -12.55 -19.18
C GLU A 43 4.99 -13.26 -17.92
N MET A 44 4.46 -12.52 -16.95
CA MET A 44 3.90 -13.08 -15.72
C MET A 44 2.74 -14.03 -16.04
N HIS A 45 1.81 -13.63 -16.92
CA HIS A 45 0.70 -14.47 -17.35
C HIS A 45 1.18 -15.75 -18.03
N ARG A 46 2.21 -15.68 -18.89
CA ARG A 46 2.79 -16.88 -19.52
C ARG A 46 3.38 -17.88 -18.49
N ARG A 47 3.76 -17.38 -17.32
CA ARG A 47 4.24 -18.21 -16.20
C ARG A 47 3.11 -18.64 -15.26
N GLY A 48 1.87 -18.35 -15.55
CA GLY A 48 0.71 -18.65 -14.72
C GLY A 48 0.57 -17.76 -13.48
N MET A 49 1.28 -16.62 -13.45
CA MET A 49 1.21 -15.65 -12.36
C MET A 49 0.19 -14.56 -12.68
N ARG A 50 -0.41 -13.98 -11.64
CA ARG A 50 -1.30 -12.84 -11.72
C ARG A 50 -0.63 -11.60 -11.18
N VAL A 51 -1.02 -10.42 -11.68
CA VAL A 51 -0.45 -9.13 -11.29
C VAL A 51 -1.53 -8.25 -10.70
N ILE A 52 -1.38 -7.83 -9.45
CA ILE A 52 -2.28 -6.89 -8.76
C ILE A 52 -1.49 -5.59 -8.56
N LEU A 53 -2.06 -4.47 -8.98
CA LEU A 53 -1.46 -3.15 -8.80
C LEU A 53 -1.85 -2.54 -7.47
N ASP A 54 -0.93 -1.78 -6.88
CA ASP A 54 -1.22 -0.92 -5.73
C ASP A 54 -1.84 0.40 -6.20
N GLY A 55 -3.03 0.69 -5.71
CA GLY A 55 -3.83 1.87 -6.05
C GLY A 55 -3.89 2.85 -4.90
N VAL A 56 -2.98 3.82 -4.88
CA VAL A 56 -2.99 4.93 -3.92
C VAL A 56 -3.91 6.02 -4.43
N PHE A 57 -5.20 5.93 -4.07
CA PHE A 57 -6.24 6.84 -4.58
C PHE A 57 -6.73 7.86 -3.55
N ASN A 58 -6.43 7.68 -2.26
CA ASN A 58 -6.82 8.63 -1.22
C ASN A 58 -6.04 9.95 -1.28
N HIS A 59 -4.77 9.89 -1.65
CA HIS A 59 -3.84 11.02 -1.70
C HIS A 59 -2.87 10.86 -2.87
N CYS A 60 -2.03 11.85 -3.09
CA CYS A 60 -0.89 11.71 -3.99
C CYS A 60 0.38 12.23 -3.33
N GLY A 61 1.54 11.97 -3.92
CA GLY A 61 2.77 12.64 -3.48
C GLY A 61 2.73 14.13 -3.82
N SER A 62 3.28 14.97 -2.97
CA SER A 62 3.35 16.44 -3.18
C SER A 62 4.09 16.83 -4.47
N PHE A 63 4.98 15.94 -4.96
CA PHE A 63 5.70 16.09 -6.22
C PHE A 63 4.87 15.69 -7.46
N ASN A 64 3.66 15.15 -7.29
CA ASN A 64 2.80 14.84 -8.43
C ASN A 64 2.46 16.11 -9.22
N LYS A 65 2.43 16.02 -10.54
CA LYS A 65 2.13 17.15 -11.43
C LYS A 65 0.84 17.91 -11.10
N TRP A 66 -0.11 17.26 -10.43
CA TRP A 66 -1.36 17.91 -10.03
C TRP A 66 -1.16 18.92 -8.90
N MET A 67 -0.27 18.63 -7.95
CA MET A 67 0.11 19.52 -6.86
C MET A 67 1.34 20.34 -7.22
N ASP A 68 2.41 19.69 -7.65
CA ASP A 68 3.73 20.25 -8.02
C ASP A 68 4.34 21.17 -6.94
N ARG A 69 4.23 20.75 -5.67
CA ARG A 69 4.80 21.51 -4.55
C ARG A 69 6.32 21.67 -4.68
N GLU A 70 7.00 20.66 -5.18
CA GLU A 70 8.45 20.66 -5.42
C GLU A 70 8.85 21.38 -6.69
N ARG A 71 7.89 21.93 -7.45
CA ARG A 71 8.11 22.76 -8.64
C ARG A 71 8.89 22.03 -9.74
N ILE A 72 8.66 20.74 -9.88
CA ILE A 72 9.32 19.87 -10.86
C ILE A 72 8.79 20.16 -12.27
N TYR A 73 7.50 20.38 -12.39
CA TYR A 73 6.81 20.55 -13.67
C TYR A 73 6.63 22.04 -14.09
N GLU A 74 6.77 22.98 -13.16
CA GLU A 74 6.49 24.40 -13.36
C GLU A 74 7.18 25.01 -14.60
N ARG A 75 8.37 24.50 -14.94
CA ARG A 75 9.16 25.00 -16.09
C ARG A 75 9.31 23.97 -17.21
N GLN A 76 8.58 22.87 -17.15
CA GLN A 76 8.67 21.82 -18.16
C GLN A 76 7.69 22.10 -19.31
N PRO A 77 8.14 22.11 -20.56
CA PRO A 77 7.25 22.33 -21.71
C PRO A 77 6.14 21.27 -21.78
N GLY A 78 4.92 21.72 -22.01
CA GLY A 78 3.76 20.84 -22.21
C GLY A 78 3.14 20.31 -20.92
N TYR A 79 3.50 20.85 -19.75
CA TYR A 79 2.83 20.64 -18.48
C TYR A 79 2.07 21.89 -18.04
N GLU A 80 0.89 21.68 -17.48
CA GLU A 80 0.09 22.74 -16.87
C GLU A 80 0.60 23.01 -15.44
N PRO A 81 0.42 24.22 -14.91
CA PRO A 81 0.82 24.54 -13.54
C PRO A 81 0.06 23.67 -12.53
N GLY A 82 0.78 23.14 -11.53
CA GLY A 82 0.17 22.41 -10.42
C GLY A 82 -0.71 23.29 -9.54
N ALA A 83 -1.56 22.67 -8.72
CA ALA A 83 -2.48 23.39 -7.84
C ALA A 83 -1.76 24.20 -6.74
N PHE A 84 -0.56 23.81 -6.32
CA PHE A 84 0.27 24.59 -5.43
C PHE A 84 0.79 25.87 -6.09
N ILE A 85 1.07 25.82 -7.39
CA ILE A 85 1.72 26.90 -8.14
C ILE A 85 0.73 28.04 -8.42
N SER A 86 -0.52 27.71 -8.83
CA SER A 86 -1.48 28.71 -9.32
C SER A 86 -2.91 28.42 -8.93
N ALA A 87 -3.65 29.48 -8.58
CA ALA A 87 -5.10 29.40 -8.38
C ALA A 87 -5.85 28.98 -9.66
N ASP A 88 -5.32 29.32 -10.84
CA ASP A 88 -5.88 29.00 -12.15
C ASP A 88 -5.48 27.60 -12.65
N SER A 89 -4.82 26.79 -11.82
CA SER A 89 -4.44 25.45 -12.18
C SER A 89 -5.65 24.60 -12.59
N PRO A 90 -5.57 23.83 -13.69
CA PRO A 90 -6.63 22.89 -14.07
C PRO A 90 -6.83 21.77 -13.07
N TYR A 91 -5.92 21.62 -12.10
CA TYR A 91 -5.94 20.65 -11.01
C TYR A 91 -6.38 21.27 -9.68
N ARG A 92 -6.76 22.56 -9.65
CA ARG A 92 -7.12 23.29 -8.42
C ARG A 92 -8.21 22.57 -7.62
N SER A 93 -9.25 22.08 -8.30
CA SER A 93 -10.36 21.36 -7.65
C SER A 93 -10.01 19.96 -7.13
N PHE A 94 -8.84 19.41 -7.50
CA PHE A 94 -8.40 18.09 -7.05
C PHE A 94 -7.99 18.09 -5.57
N PHE A 95 -7.81 19.27 -4.99
CA PHE A 95 -7.38 19.47 -3.61
C PHE A 95 -8.26 20.49 -2.90
N LYS A 96 -8.37 20.36 -1.59
CA LYS A 96 -9.09 21.31 -0.77
C LYS A 96 -8.11 22.27 -0.12
N PHE A 97 -8.24 23.55 -0.47
CA PHE A 97 -7.40 24.61 0.07
C PHE A 97 -8.19 25.42 1.10
N HIS A 98 -7.53 25.85 2.17
CA HIS A 98 -8.14 26.59 3.28
C HIS A 98 -7.93 28.10 3.20
N ASN A 99 -7.00 28.56 2.35
CA ASN A 99 -6.73 29.98 2.14
C ASN A 99 -6.63 30.30 0.65
N GLU A 100 -7.57 31.05 0.12
CA GLU A 100 -7.67 31.40 -1.29
C GLU A 100 -6.81 32.64 -1.69
N HIS A 101 -6.06 33.23 -0.75
CA HIS A 101 -5.28 34.44 -0.96
C HIS A 101 -3.78 34.22 -0.99
N GLU A 102 -3.32 32.98 -0.88
CA GLU A 102 -1.89 32.64 -0.70
C GLU A 102 -1.17 32.19 -1.99
N TRP A 103 -1.84 32.31 -3.15
CA TRP A 103 -1.12 32.09 -4.41
C TRP A 103 -0.25 33.25 -4.80
N PRO A 104 0.86 32.96 -5.51
CA PRO A 104 1.37 31.65 -5.93
C PRO A 104 2.00 30.86 -4.78
N TYR A 105 2.09 29.53 -4.96
CA TYR A 105 2.71 28.59 -4.02
C TYR A 105 1.96 28.41 -2.71
N ASN A 106 0.67 28.12 -2.81
CA ASN A 106 -0.22 27.99 -1.66
C ASN A 106 0.01 26.70 -0.86
N PRO A 107 0.49 26.78 0.40
CA PRO A 107 0.78 25.63 1.24
C PRO A 107 -0.43 25.17 2.10
N PHE A 108 -1.57 25.88 2.04
CA PHE A 108 -2.72 25.68 2.93
C PHE A 108 -3.73 24.71 2.31
N TYR A 109 -3.35 23.44 2.14
CA TYR A 109 -4.20 22.37 1.63
C TYR A 109 -4.31 21.20 2.60
N ASP A 110 -5.34 20.38 2.44
CA ASP A 110 -5.50 19.15 3.22
C ASP A 110 -4.46 18.11 2.84
N GLY A 111 -3.71 17.62 3.82
CA GLY A 111 -2.88 16.44 3.73
C GLY A 111 -3.53 15.26 4.43
N TRP A 112 -3.30 14.03 3.95
CA TRP A 112 -3.71 12.83 4.67
C TRP A 112 -3.02 12.79 6.04
N TRP A 113 -3.80 12.68 7.10
CA TRP A 113 -3.36 12.83 8.51
C TRP A 113 -2.54 14.09 8.79
N GLY A 114 -2.74 15.16 8.02
CA GLY A 114 -2.02 16.43 8.16
C GLY A 114 -0.63 16.45 7.53
N HIS A 115 -0.23 15.39 6.81
CA HIS A 115 1.04 15.35 6.12
C HIS A 115 0.99 16.16 4.83
N ASP A 116 1.75 17.24 4.77
CA ASP A 116 1.83 18.14 3.61
C ASP A 116 2.52 17.50 2.38
N THR A 117 3.27 16.41 2.60
CA THR A 117 3.87 15.59 1.53
C THR A 117 2.90 14.62 0.89
N LEU A 118 1.71 14.45 1.48
CA LEU A 118 0.64 13.54 1.06
C LEU A 118 -0.68 14.31 0.84
N PRO A 119 -0.75 15.22 -0.17
CA PRO A 119 -1.97 15.98 -0.45
C PRO A 119 -3.18 15.08 -0.64
N LYS A 120 -4.24 15.31 0.17
CA LYS A 120 -5.48 14.54 0.10
C LYS A 120 -6.28 14.93 -1.12
N LEU A 121 -6.81 13.94 -1.85
CA LEU A 121 -7.60 14.15 -3.05
C LEU A 121 -9.06 14.48 -2.74
N ASN A 122 -9.59 15.53 -3.37
CA ASN A 122 -10.93 16.06 -3.16
C ASN A 122 -11.90 15.60 -4.24
N TYR A 123 -12.38 14.38 -4.12
CA TYR A 123 -13.32 13.80 -5.07
C TYR A 123 -14.71 14.43 -5.01
N GLU A 124 -15.19 14.76 -3.80
CA GLU A 124 -16.56 15.25 -3.57
C GLU A 124 -16.85 16.55 -4.30
N ASP A 125 -15.85 17.44 -4.38
CA ASP A 125 -15.97 18.71 -5.10
C ASP A 125 -15.34 18.69 -6.50
N SER A 126 -14.85 17.54 -6.95
CA SER A 126 -14.17 17.40 -8.25
C SER A 126 -14.64 16.20 -9.08
N PRO A 127 -15.78 16.31 -9.77
CA PRO A 127 -16.23 15.26 -10.70
C PRO A 127 -15.19 14.91 -11.77
N LYS A 128 -14.38 15.89 -12.18
CA LYS A 128 -13.28 15.69 -13.13
C LYS A 128 -12.23 14.72 -12.59
N LEU A 129 -11.89 14.82 -11.29
CA LEU A 129 -10.97 13.90 -10.64
C LEU A 129 -11.58 12.50 -10.53
N GLU A 130 -12.82 12.40 -10.07
CA GLU A 130 -13.55 11.13 -9.98
C GLU A 130 -13.54 10.40 -11.33
N GLU A 131 -13.98 11.08 -12.40
CA GLU A 131 -13.99 10.50 -13.75
C GLU A 131 -12.60 10.06 -14.20
N TYR A 132 -11.58 10.86 -13.92
CA TYR A 132 -10.21 10.53 -14.28
C TYR A 132 -9.73 9.27 -13.60
N ILE A 133 -9.97 9.12 -12.29
CA ILE A 133 -9.54 7.94 -11.53
C ILE A 133 -10.34 6.69 -11.93
N LEU A 134 -11.63 6.80 -12.18
CA LEU A 134 -12.42 5.67 -12.67
C LEU A 134 -11.93 5.18 -14.04
N ARG A 135 -11.52 6.09 -14.94
CA ARG A 135 -10.85 5.71 -16.20
C ARG A 135 -9.52 5.01 -15.97
N ILE A 136 -8.71 5.48 -15.01
CA ILE A 136 -7.45 4.82 -14.64
C ILE A 136 -7.72 3.41 -14.13
N ALA A 137 -8.71 3.24 -13.26
CA ALA A 137 -9.08 1.95 -12.71
C ALA A 137 -9.42 0.93 -13.81
N ALA A 138 -10.20 1.33 -14.80
CA ALA A 138 -10.55 0.49 -15.94
C ALA A 138 -9.37 0.27 -16.92
N LYS A 139 -8.57 1.33 -17.17
CA LYS A 139 -7.45 1.29 -18.10
C LYS A 139 -6.44 0.18 -17.78
N TRP A 140 -6.02 0.08 -16.54
CA TRP A 140 -4.95 -0.85 -16.17
C TRP A 140 -5.38 -2.32 -16.18
N VAL A 141 -6.67 -2.59 -15.96
CA VAL A 141 -7.23 -3.96 -16.07
C VAL A 141 -7.63 -4.34 -17.49
N SER A 142 -7.45 -3.43 -18.46
CA SER A 142 -7.76 -3.60 -19.87
C SER A 142 -6.50 -3.75 -20.72
N PRO A 143 -6.61 -4.24 -21.99
CA PRO A 143 -5.49 -4.21 -22.92
C PRO A 143 -4.93 -2.79 -23.11
N PRO A 144 -3.59 -2.63 -23.26
CA PRO A 144 -2.59 -3.68 -23.35
C PRO A 144 -2.05 -4.17 -21.99
N TYR A 145 -2.44 -3.56 -20.88
CA TYR A 145 -1.85 -3.84 -19.54
C TYR A 145 -2.37 -5.14 -18.94
N ASN A 146 -3.69 -5.37 -18.97
CA ASN A 146 -4.36 -6.60 -18.53
C ASN A 146 -3.98 -7.04 -17.10
N VAL A 147 -3.77 -6.11 -16.16
CA VAL A 147 -3.52 -6.51 -14.77
C VAL A 147 -4.75 -7.18 -14.18
N ASP A 148 -4.55 -8.05 -13.20
CA ASP A 148 -5.56 -8.93 -12.64
C ASP A 148 -6.32 -8.32 -11.45
N GLY A 149 -6.01 -7.09 -11.08
CA GLY A 149 -6.73 -6.40 -10.01
C GLY A 149 -5.98 -5.24 -9.36
N TRP A 150 -6.62 -4.74 -8.31
CA TRP A 150 -6.15 -3.62 -7.51
C TRP A 150 -6.05 -4.01 -6.03
N ARG A 151 -4.92 -3.67 -5.38
CA ARG A 151 -4.83 -3.44 -3.94
C ARG A 151 -5.07 -1.95 -3.71
N LEU A 152 -5.96 -1.60 -2.81
CA LEU A 152 -6.38 -0.22 -2.56
C LEU A 152 -5.78 0.25 -1.24
N ASP A 153 -4.85 1.19 -1.34
CA ASP A 153 -4.19 1.83 -0.21
C ASP A 153 -5.17 2.68 0.59
N VAL A 154 -5.17 2.52 1.91
CA VAL A 154 -6.02 3.24 2.88
C VAL A 154 -7.45 3.50 2.38
N ALA A 155 -8.06 2.46 1.84
CA ALA A 155 -9.30 2.56 1.06
C ALA A 155 -10.48 3.19 1.82
N ALA A 156 -10.56 2.98 3.13
CA ALA A 156 -11.62 3.55 3.97
C ALA A 156 -11.49 5.06 4.18
N ASP A 157 -10.29 5.63 3.97
CA ASP A 157 -10.01 7.06 4.18
C ASP A 157 -10.32 7.92 2.95
N LEU A 158 -10.61 7.30 1.78
CA LEU A 158 -10.89 8.03 0.56
C LEU A 158 -12.15 8.88 0.69
N GLY A 159 -12.04 10.15 0.26
CA GLY A 159 -13.12 11.15 0.39
C GLY A 159 -13.11 11.83 1.75
N PHE A 160 -14.11 12.66 1.99
CA PHE A 160 -14.29 13.42 3.23
C PHE A 160 -15.53 12.98 4.02
N SER A 161 -16.39 12.15 3.42
CA SER A 161 -17.55 11.54 4.08
C SER A 161 -17.60 10.04 3.83
N GLN A 162 -18.18 9.31 4.79
CA GLN A 162 -18.33 7.85 4.66
C GLN A 162 -19.35 7.50 3.56
N GLU A 163 -20.40 8.29 3.41
CA GLU A 163 -21.37 8.11 2.32
C GLU A 163 -20.69 8.18 0.96
N TYR A 164 -19.87 9.20 0.74
CA TYR A 164 -19.15 9.35 -0.51
C TYR A 164 -18.15 8.21 -0.71
N ASN A 165 -17.42 7.79 0.32
CA ASN A 165 -16.49 6.66 0.25
C ASN A 165 -17.19 5.41 -0.29
N HIS A 166 -18.33 5.03 0.28
CA HIS A 166 -19.10 3.87 -0.19
C HIS A 166 -19.64 4.05 -1.63
N GLU A 167 -20.07 5.25 -2.00
CA GLU A 167 -20.52 5.55 -3.36
C GLU A 167 -19.38 5.43 -4.36
N PHE A 168 -18.23 6.00 -4.04
CA PHE A 168 -17.03 5.92 -4.90
C PHE A 168 -16.60 4.48 -5.14
N TRP A 169 -16.53 3.64 -4.10
CA TRP A 169 -16.11 2.25 -4.27
C TRP A 169 -17.10 1.40 -5.08
N ARG A 170 -18.39 1.73 -5.05
CA ARG A 170 -19.37 1.12 -5.97
C ARG A 170 -19.10 1.52 -7.42
N LYS A 171 -18.84 2.80 -7.67
CA LYS A 171 -18.47 3.29 -9.01
C LYS A 171 -17.16 2.67 -9.49
N PHE A 172 -16.16 2.59 -8.61
CA PHE A 172 -14.86 1.98 -8.88
C PHE A 172 -15.03 0.51 -9.27
N ARG A 173 -15.75 -0.26 -8.43
CA ARG A 173 -16.06 -1.66 -8.75
C ARG A 173 -16.75 -1.80 -10.10
N LYS A 174 -17.74 -0.98 -10.36
CA LYS A 174 -18.45 -1.00 -11.65
C LYS A 174 -17.47 -0.80 -12.81
N ALA A 175 -16.64 0.23 -12.76
CA ALA A 175 -15.65 0.53 -13.81
C ALA A 175 -14.65 -0.62 -14.01
N VAL A 176 -14.14 -1.20 -12.92
CA VAL A 176 -13.18 -2.32 -12.99
C VAL A 176 -13.85 -3.58 -13.54
N LYS A 177 -15.02 -3.96 -13.02
CA LYS A 177 -15.68 -5.23 -13.41
C LYS A 177 -16.30 -5.18 -14.82
N GLU A 178 -16.69 -4.00 -15.32
CA GLU A 178 -17.09 -3.81 -16.71
C GLU A 178 -15.90 -3.96 -17.67
N ALA A 179 -14.71 -3.53 -17.25
CA ALA A 179 -13.49 -3.64 -18.04
C ALA A 179 -12.87 -5.05 -17.98
N ASN A 180 -12.87 -5.66 -16.80
CA ASN A 180 -12.37 -7.01 -16.55
C ASN A 180 -13.15 -7.63 -15.37
N PRO A 181 -14.13 -8.51 -15.64
CA PRO A 181 -14.96 -9.12 -14.60
C PRO A 181 -14.18 -9.99 -13.61
N ASP A 182 -13.02 -10.51 -14.03
CA ASP A 182 -12.17 -11.38 -13.21
C ASP A 182 -11.16 -10.60 -12.34
N ALA A 183 -11.02 -9.29 -12.54
CA ALA A 183 -10.09 -8.47 -11.78
C ALA A 183 -10.52 -8.38 -10.31
N ILE A 184 -9.61 -8.71 -9.39
CA ILE A 184 -9.86 -8.63 -7.95
C ILE A 184 -9.75 -7.18 -7.45
N ILE A 185 -10.57 -6.83 -6.47
CA ILE A 185 -10.51 -5.56 -5.73
C ILE A 185 -10.26 -5.89 -4.27
N LEU A 186 -9.02 -5.70 -3.84
CA LEU A 186 -8.53 -6.00 -2.51
C LEU A 186 -8.18 -4.70 -1.80
N ALA A 187 -8.70 -4.47 -0.60
CA ALA A 187 -8.47 -3.22 0.11
C ALA A 187 -7.57 -3.39 1.34
N GLU A 188 -6.76 -2.39 1.60
CA GLU A 188 -6.17 -2.19 2.90
C GLU A 188 -7.19 -1.51 3.82
N HIS A 189 -7.46 -2.15 4.95
CA HIS A 189 -8.33 -1.61 5.99
C HIS A 189 -8.03 -2.27 7.33
N TYR A 190 -7.91 -1.45 8.38
CA TYR A 190 -7.84 -1.90 9.76
C TYR A 190 -9.24 -1.83 10.38
N GLY A 191 -9.65 -2.88 11.07
CA GLY A 191 -10.96 -2.97 11.70
C GLY A 191 -12.02 -3.64 10.83
N ASP A 192 -13.29 -3.47 11.20
CA ASP A 192 -14.42 -4.15 10.56
C ASP A 192 -14.67 -3.66 9.13
N ALA A 193 -14.36 -4.49 8.15
CA ALA A 193 -14.59 -4.23 6.73
C ALA A 193 -15.99 -4.65 6.22
N SER A 194 -16.87 -5.18 7.07
CA SER A 194 -18.15 -5.77 6.66
C SER A 194 -19.05 -4.83 5.85
N GLY A 195 -18.91 -3.51 6.07
CA GLY A 195 -19.65 -2.49 5.34
C GLY A 195 -19.31 -2.42 3.85
N TRP A 196 -18.08 -2.79 3.48
CA TRP A 196 -17.58 -2.78 2.09
C TRP A 196 -17.58 -4.15 1.42
N LEU A 197 -17.68 -5.24 2.19
CA LEU A 197 -17.58 -6.62 1.69
C LEU A 197 -18.95 -7.24 1.38
N ARG A 198 -19.92 -6.42 0.92
CA ARG A 198 -21.28 -6.87 0.61
C ARG A 198 -21.49 -7.32 -0.83
N GLY A 199 -20.41 -7.36 -1.62
CA GLY A 199 -20.43 -7.77 -3.04
C GLY A 199 -20.59 -6.61 -4.03
N ASP A 200 -20.73 -5.39 -3.55
CA ASP A 200 -20.93 -4.18 -4.37
C ASP A 200 -19.75 -3.20 -4.35
N GLN A 201 -18.72 -3.47 -3.55
CA GLN A 201 -17.54 -2.62 -3.39
C GLN A 201 -16.25 -3.45 -3.47
N TRP A 202 -15.60 -3.77 -2.36
CA TRP A 202 -14.39 -4.59 -2.37
C TRP A 202 -14.73 -6.08 -2.44
N ASP A 203 -13.86 -6.87 -3.04
CA ASP A 203 -13.97 -8.33 -3.02
C ASP A 203 -13.44 -8.90 -1.71
N THR A 204 -12.32 -8.34 -1.21
CA THR A 204 -11.63 -8.82 -0.01
C THR A 204 -10.70 -7.74 0.56
N VAL A 205 -9.98 -8.09 1.63
CA VAL A 205 -9.06 -7.19 2.32
C VAL A 205 -7.72 -7.87 2.66
N MET A 206 -6.70 -7.06 2.99
CA MET A 206 -5.56 -7.50 3.78
C MET A 206 -6.08 -7.94 5.14
N ASN A 207 -5.86 -9.20 5.52
CA ASN A 207 -6.54 -9.83 6.65
C ASN A 207 -5.86 -9.53 7.99
N TYR A 208 -5.92 -8.27 8.40
CA TYR A 208 -5.33 -7.84 9.67
C TYR A 208 -6.09 -8.44 10.86
N ASP A 209 -7.40 -8.21 10.94
CA ASP A 209 -8.19 -8.53 12.12
C ASP A 209 -8.49 -10.02 12.27
N ALA A 210 -8.83 -10.71 11.16
CA ALA A 210 -9.20 -12.12 11.21
C ALA A 210 -8.03 -13.07 10.97
N PHE A 211 -6.78 -12.57 10.92
CA PHE A 211 -5.58 -13.41 10.80
C PHE A 211 -4.36 -12.80 11.49
N MET A 212 -3.80 -11.71 10.96
CA MET A 212 -2.49 -11.20 11.39
C MET A 212 -2.46 -10.82 12.88
N GLU A 213 -3.42 -10.02 13.33
CA GLU A 213 -3.47 -9.51 14.71
C GLU A 213 -3.59 -10.64 15.75
N PRO A 214 -4.61 -11.53 15.67
CA PRO A 214 -4.71 -12.60 16.64
C PRO A 214 -3.51 -13.54 16.62
N LEU A 215 -2.94 -13.77 15.44
CA LEU A 215 -1.83 -14.69 15.25
C LEU A 215 -0.53 -14.14 15.82
N THR A 216 -0.23 -12.86 15.58
CA THR A 216 0.99 -12.24 16.16
C THR A 216 0.94 -12.22 17.68
N TRP A 217 -0.20 -11.88 18.29
CA TRP A 217 -0.38 -11.93 19.73
C TRP A 217 -0.21 -13.34 20.30
N PHE A 218 -0.79 -14.34 19.63
CA PHE A 218 -0.73 -15.71 20.08
C PHE A 218 0.70 -16.28 20.05
N PHE A 219 1.40 -16.12 18.94
CA PHE A 219 2.73 -16.70 18.75
C PHE A 219 3.86 -15.89 19.35
N THR A 220 3.71 -14.57 19.46
CA THR A 220 4.82 -13.71 19.88
C THR A 220 4.51 -12.87 21.11
N GLY A 221 3.26 -12.69 21.50
CA GLY A 221 2.85 -11.73 22.53
C GLY A 221 3.14 -10.26 22.12
N MET A 222 3.55 -10.01 20.88
CA MET A 222 3.91 -8.70 20.36
C MET A 222 2.79 -8.09 19.54
N GLU A 223 2.64 -6.78 19.64
CA GLU A 223 1.89 -5.97 18.70
C GLU A 223 2.62 -5.90 17.34
N LYS A 224 1.89 -5.79 16.24
CA LYS A 224 2.40 -5.87 14.86
C LYS A 224 3.53 -4.90 14.51
N HIS A 225 3.57 -3.71 15.14
CA HIS A 225 4.65 -2.74 14.93
C HIS A 225 5.82 -2.90 15.93
N SER A 226 5.74 -3.85 16.84
CA SER A 226 6.65 -4.02 17.98
C SER A 226 6.56 -2.89 19.02
N ASP A 227 5.44 -2.18 19.09
CA ASP A 227 5.25 -1.07 20.03
C ASP A 227 4.81 -1.56 21.42
N ASN A 228 4.35 -2.81 21.56
CA ASN A 228 3.88 -3.36 22.81
C ASN A 228 4.13 -4.87 22.89
N TYR A 229 4.47 -5.34 24.11
CA TYR A 229 4.58 -6.77 24.43
C TYR A 229 3.67 -7.12 25.61
N GLN A 230 2.82 -8.12 25.42
CA GLN A 230 1.92 -8.64 26.45
C GLN A 230 2.12 -10.13 26.64
N PRO A 231 2.89 -10.55 27.64
CA PRO A 231 3.20 -11.96 27.89
C PRO A 231 1.96 -12.81 28.18
N GLY A 232 0.87 -12.21 28.66
CA GLY A 232 -0.40 -12.92 28.88
C GLY A 232 -1.16 -13.29 27.62
N MET A 233 -0.77 -12.75 26.46
CA MET A 233 -1.32 -13.12 25.16
C MET A 233 -0.54 -14.26 24.50
N LEU A 234 0.74 -14.41 24.82
CA LEU A 234 1.60 -15.46 24.28
C LEU A 234 1.06 -16.86 24.68
N GLY A 235 0.74 -17.68 23.67
CA GLY A 235 0.19 -19.01 23.85
C GLY A 235 -1.25 -19.06 24.41
N ASN A 236 -1.93 -17.91 24.50
CA ASN A 236 -3.29 -17.83 25.04
C ASN A 236 -4.32 -18.29 23.99
N ALA A 237 -4.54 -19.59 23.94
CA ALA A 237 -5.45 -20.22 22.96
C ALA A 237 -6.89 -19.72 23.07
N ARG A 238 -7.36 -19.35 24.25
CA ARG A 238 -8.72 -18.84 24.44
C ARG A 238 -8.87 -17.46 23.77
N CYS A 239 -7.99 -16.53 24.08
CA CYS A 239 -8.01 -15.20 23.44
C CYS A 239 -7.86 -15.31 21.93
N PHE A 240 -6.98 -16.17 21.44
CA PHE A 240 -6.78 -16.41 20.02
C PHE A 240 -8.07 -16.92 19.34
N VAL A 241 -8.68 -17.99 19.86
CA VAL A 241 -9.89 -18.57 19.26
C VAL A 241 -11.07 -17.59 19.32
N ASP A 242 -11.24 -16.87 20.44
CA ASP A 242 -12.33 -15.90 20.59
C ASP A 242 -12.17 -14.74 19.59
N ALA A 243 -10.95 -14.19 19.40
CA ALA A 243 -10.65 -13.16 18.44
C ALA A 243 -10.89 -13.65 16.99
N MET A 244 -10.35 -14.83 16.63
CA MET A 244 -10.54 -15.41 15.30
C MET A 244 -12.03 -15.61 14.98
N ARG A 245 -12.81 -16.16 15.88
CA ARG A 245 -14.24 -16.36 15.69
C ARG A 245 -14.99 -15.07 15.51
N TYR A 246 -14.67 -14.06 16.33
CA TYR A 246 -15.32 -12.76 16.27
C TYR A 246 -15.07 -12.08 14.92
N HIS A 247 -13.82 -11.97 14.52
CA HIS A 247 -13.46 -11.27 13.29
C HIS A 247 -13.86 -12.04 12.03
N MET A 248 -13.67 -13.37 11.99
CA MET A 248 -14.10 -14.17 10.84
C MET A 248 -15.61 -14.10 10.61
N ALA A 249 -16.42 -13.94 11.67
CA ALA A 249 -17.86 -13.84 11.55
C ALA A 249 -18.36 -12.57 10.84
N SER A 250 -17.53 -11.54 10.72
CA SER A 250 -17.84 -10.30 9.97
C SER A 250 -17.69 -10.44 8.45
N PHE A 251 -17.05 -11.51 7.98
CA PHE A 251 -16.83 -11.75 6.55
C PHE A 251 -17.94 -12.60 5.92
N LEU A 252 -18.26 -12.30 4.68
CA LEU A 252 -18.89 -13.26 3.79
C LEU A 252 -17.85 -14.33 3.38
N ALA A 253 -18.29 -15.58 3.21
CA ALA A 253 -17.38 -16.69 2.92
C ALA A 253 -16.46 -16.46 1.71
N PRO A 254 -16.92 -15.91 0.56
CA PRO A 254 -16.03 -15.63 -0.57
C PRO A 254 -14.93 -14.60 -0.22
N SER A 255 -15.27 -13.55 0.52
CA SER A 255 -14.30 -12.53 0.93
C SER A 255 -13.27 -13.07 1.91
N LEU A 256 -13.69 -13.94 2.86
CA LEU A 256 -12.79 -14.58 3.80
C LEU A 256 -11.82 -15.54 3.09
N GLN A 257 -12.31 -16.34 2.13
CA GLN A 257 -11.49 -17.30 1.40
C GLN A 257 -10.43 -16.67 0.51
N THR A 258 -10.60 -15.41 0.16
CA THR A 258 -9.65 -14.64 -0.67
C THR A 258 -8.89 -13.57 0.11
N ALA A 259 -9.14 -13.42 1.42
CA ALA A 259 -8.47 -12.46 2.28
C ALA A 259 -6.97 -12.77 2.38
N MET A 260 -6.12 -11.73 2.34
CA MET A 260 -4.67 -11.87 2.39
C MET A 260 -4.21 -12.25 3.80
N ASN A 261 -3.88 -13.52 4.00
CA ASN A 261 -3.30 -14.02 5.25
C ASN A 261 -1.79 -13.79 5.23
N GLU A 262 -1.35 -12.70 5.81
CA GLU A 262 0.05 -12.30 5.87
C GLU A 262 0.62 -12.36 7.30
N LEU A 263 1.88 -12.70 7.44
CA LEU A 263 2.62 -12.64 8.70
C LEU A 263 3.36 -11.31 8.83
N SER A 264 3.90 -10.82 7.73
CA SER A 264 4.61 -9.55 7.62
C SER A 264 4.10 -8.77 6.42
N ASN A 265 4.31 -7.45 6.43
CA ASN A 265 4.13 -6.58 5.28
C ASN A 265 5.10 -5.39 5.32
N HIS A 266 4.93 -4.46 4.40
CA HIS A 266 5.82 -3.31 4.22
C HIS A 266 5.70 -2.21 5.29
N ASP A 267 4.70 -2.27 6.19
CA ASP A 267 4.47 -1.29 7.27
C ASP A 267 4.86 -1.84 8.64
N HIS A 268 4.64 -3.13 8.85
CA HIS A 268 4.79 -3.79 10.15
C HIS A 268 6.21 -4.30 10.37
N SER A 269 6.59 -4.51 11.61
CA SER A 269 7.79 -5.30 11.92
C SER A 269 7.65 -6.70 11.32
N ARG A 270 8.74 -7.25 10.78
CA ARG A 270 8.71 -8.62 10.26
C ARG A 270 8.34 -9.60 11.37
N PHE A 271 7.57 -10.62 11.03
CA PHE A 271 7.11 -11.59 12.02
C PHE A 271 8.27 -12.25 12.76
N LEU A 272 9.33 -12.63 12.04
CA LEU A 272 10.52 -13.22 12.64
C LEU A 272 11.17 -12.27 13.66
N THR A 273 11.22 -10.98 13.40
CA THR A 273 11.70 -9.95 14.35
C THR A 273 10.83 -9.91 15.60
N ARG A 274 9.51 -9.99 15.47
CA ARG A 274 8.60 -9.97 16.63
C ARG A 274 8.80 -11.15 17.59
N THR A 275 9.38 -12.25 17.12
CA THR A 275 9.70 -13.40 18.00
C THR A 275 10.75 -13.09 19.05
N ASN A 276 11.55 -12.04 18.88
CA ASN A 276 12.57 -11.64 19.87
C ASN A 276 12.01 -10.85 21.07
N HIS A 277 10.73 -10.48 21.03
CA HIS A 277 10.00 -9.76 22.08
C HIS A 277 10.56 -8.37 22.44
N LEU A 278 11.36 -7.76 21.56
CA LEU A 278 11.88 -6.41 21.77
C LEU A 278 10.83 -5.36 21.44
N VAL A 279 10.52 -4.53 22.41
CA VAL A 279 9.61 -3.38 22.25
C VAL A 279 10.40 -2.17 21.77
N GLY A 280 10.00 -1.60 20.64
CA GLY A 280 10.59 -0.41 20.06
C GLY A 280 10.80 -0.51 18.55
N ARG A 281 11.33 0.57 18.00
CA ARG A 281 11.54 0.75 16.55
C ARG A 281 13.02 1.02 16.25
N VAL A 282 13.40 0.92 14.99
CA VAL A 282 14.78 1.05 14.50
C VAL A 282 15.50 2.30 15.04
N ASN A 283 14.79 3.43 15.14
CA ASN A 283 15.35 4.69 15.63
C ASN A 283 15.88 4.65 17.07
N HIS A 284 15.35 3.73 17.89
CA HIS A 284 15.73 3.58 19.30
C HIS A 284 16.62 2.35 19.54
N LEU A 285 16.36 1.26 18.81
CA LEU A 285 17.02 -0.03 19.06
C LEU A 285 18.20 -0.30 18.12
N GLY A 286 18.25 0.38 16.97
CA GLY A 286 19.18 0.07 15.90
C GLY A 286 18.74 -1.11 15.05
N SER A 287 19.15 -1.12 13.78
CA SER A 287 18.73 -2.11 12.79
C SER A 287 19.19 -3.54 13.11
N GLU A 288 20.35 -3.71 13.77
CA GLU A 288 20.90 -5.02 14.13
C GLU A 288 20.07 -5.75 15.18
N ALA A 289 19.40 -5.00 16.07
CA ALA A 289 18.56 -5.57 17.11
C ALA A 289 17.38 -6.39 16.54
N ALA A 290 16.95 -6.10 15.33
CA ALA A 290 15.85 -6.82 14.66
C ALA A 290 16.17 -8.30 14.44
N SER A 291 17.43 -8.66 14.31
CA SER A 291 17.89 -10.05 14.06
C SER A 291 18.43 -10.75 15.32
N GLY A 292 18.45 -10.05 16.46
CA GLY A 292 18.96 -10.62 17.72
C GLY A 292 17.89 -11.46 18.42
N ASN A 293 18.28 -12.62 18.95
CA ASN A 293 17.40 -13.52 19.74
C ASN A 293 16.07 -13.87 19.06
N ILE A 294 16.09 -14.04 17.75
CA ILE A 294 14.93 -14.48 16.97
C ILE A 294 14.69 -15.98 17.14
N HIS A 295 13.43 -16.41 16.95
CA HIS A 295 12.97 -17.79 17.07
C HIS A 295 12.39 -18.32 15.75
N PRO A 296 13.23 -18.87 14.83
CA PRO A 296 12.77 -19.41 13.55
C PRO A 296 11.76 -20.56 13.69
N GLU A 297 11.79 -21.31 14.79
CA GLU A 297 10.82 -22.35 15.08
C GLU A 297 9.39 -21.79 15.25
N VAL A 298 9.24 -20.63 15.87
CA VAL A 298 7.95 -19.92 16.01
C VAL A 298 7.45 -19.45 14.65
N MET A 299 8.36 -18.94 13.81
CA MET A 299 8.02 -18.56 12.43
C MET A 299 7.49 -19.76 11.63
N ARG A 300 8.13 -20.95 11.75
CA ARG A 300 7.65 -22.18 11.07
C ARG A 300 6.25 -22.60 11.52
N GLU A 301 5.94 -22.49 12.80
CA GLU A 301 4.58 -22.77 13.34
C GLU A 301 3.56 -21.78 12.77
N ALA A 302 3.90 -20.49 12.71
CA ALA A 302 3.05 -19.46 12.12
C ALA A 302 2.82 -19.68 10.62
N VAL A 303 3.83 -20.13 9.87
CA VAL A 303 3.70 -20.51 8.45
C VAL A 303 2.73 -21.67 8.26
N VAL A 304 2.73 -22.66 9.15
CA VAL A 304 1.74 -23.77 9.10
C VAL A 304 0.33 -23.20 9.21
N MET A 305 0.10 -22.27 10.14
CA MET A 305 -1.20 -21.59 10.26
C MET A 305 -1.54 -20.79 9.00
N GLN A 306 -0.58 -20.03 8.46
CA GLN A 306 -0.77 -19.22 7.25
C GLN A 306 -1.20 -20.06 6.05
N MET A 307 -0.59 -21.24 5.87
CA MET A 307 -0.85 -22.12 4.74
C MET A 307 -2.13 -22.97 4.88
N THR A 308 -2.68 -23.07 6.09
CA THR A 308 -3.82 -23.95 6.37
C THR A 308 -5.08 -23.22 6.83
N TRP A 309 -4.97 -21.93 7.20
CA TRP A 309 -6.11 -21.12 7.65
C TRP A 309 -6.93 -20.62 6.46
N PRO A 310 -8.28 -20.48 6.59
CA PRO A 310 -9.10 -19.92 5.52
C PRO A 310 -8.61 -18.52 5.09
N GLY A 311 -8.36 -18.36 3.80
CA GLY A 311 -7.80 -17.15 3.18
C GLY A 311 -6.73 -17.48 2.15
N ALA A 312 -6.11 -16.47 1.58
CA ALA A 312 -5.02 -16.57 0.63
C ALA A 312 -3.67 -16.40 1.34
N PRO A 313 -2.84 -17.45 1.47
CA PRO A 313 -1.50 -17.31 2.01
C PRO A 313 -0.71 -16.26 1.25
N THR A 314 -0.21 -15.24 1.97
CA THR A 314 0.47 -14.10 1.37
C THR A 314 1.84 -13.93 1.99
N LEU A 315 2.89 -14.07 1.18
CA LEU A 315 4.27 -13.91 1.60
C LEU A 315 4.74 -12.48 1.35
N TYR A 316 5.24 -11.83 2.38
CA TYR A 316 6.05 -10.63 2.19
C TYR A 316 7.46 -11.08 1.81
N TYR A 317 7.97 -10.53 0.69
CA TYR A 317 9.27 -10.98 0.17
C TYR A 317 10.35 -11.02 1.26
N GLY A 318 11.13 -12.08 1.27
CA GLY A 318 12.20 -12.29 2.24
C GLY A 318 11.78 -12.96 3.55
N ASP A 319 10.49 -13.12 3.85
CA ASP A 319 10.05 -13.93 5.00
C ASP A 319 10.50 -15.38 4.84
N GLU A 320 10.46 -15.91 3.59
CA GLU A 320 10.94 -17.23 3.23
C GLU A 320 12.45 -17.39 3.36
N ALA A 321 13.19 -16.28 3.35
CA ALA A 321 14.65 -16.23 3.50
C ALA A 321 15.08 -15.74 4.89
N GLY A 322 14.15 -15.62 5.86
CA GLY A 322 14.46 -15.22 7.23
C GLY A 322 14.85 -13.75 7.39
N VAL A 323 14.45 -12.87 6.46
CA VAL A 323 14.75 -11.43 6.56
C VAL A 323 14.06 -10.83 7.76
N CYS A 324 14.84 -10.16 8.61
CA CYS A 324 14.38 -9.41 9.78
C CYS A 324 14.25 -7.92 9.49
N GLY A 325 13.51 -7.20 10.32
CA GLY A 325 13.38 -5.74 10.25
C GLY A 325 12.28 -5.23 11.17
N PHE A 326 12.49 -4.10 11.81
CA PHE A 326 11.43 -3.34 12.47
C PHE A 326 10.49 -2.72 11.43
N THR A 327 9.59 -1.85 11.82
CA THR A 327 8.65 -1.19 10.90
C THR A 327 9.37 -0.42 9.78
N ASP A 328 8.61 0.00 8.76
CA ASP A 328 9.11 0.87 7.69
C ASP A 328 10.05 1.97 8.22
N PRO A 329 11.25 2.19 7.62
CA PRO A 329 11.80 1.53 6.42
C PRO A 329 12.64 0.27 6.67
N ASP A 330 12.87 -0.14 7.91
CA ASP A 330 13.81 -1.22 8.27
C ASP A 330 13.33 -2.62 7.80
N ASN A 331 12.01 -2.84 7.74
CA ASN A 331 11.43 -4.09 7.20
C ASN A 331 11.61 -4.26 5.67
N ARG A 332 12.01 -3.20 4.94
CA ARG A 332 12.21 -3.19 3.49
C ARG A 332 13.67 -3.45 3.07
N ARG A 333 14.36 -4.29 3.82
CA ARG A 333 15.75 -4.70 3.52
C ARG A 333 15.82 -5.45 2.20
N THR A 334 16.98 -5.40 1.55
CA THR A 334 17.22 -6.15 0.31
C THR A 334 17.12 -7.65 0.53
N TYR A 335 16.60 -8.36 -0.50
CA TYR A 335 16.58 -9.82 -0.50
C TYR A 335 18.02 -10.38 -0.52
N PRO A 336 18.34 -11.39 0.30
CA PRO A 336 19.70 -11.92 0.45
C PRO A 336 20.07 -12.90 -0.67
N TRP A 337 20.09 -12.45 -1.91
CA TRP A 337 20.37 -13.27 -3.08
C TRP A 337 21.67 -14.09 -2.94
N GLY A 338 21.56 -15.41 -3.06
CA GLY A 338 22.68 -16.34 -2.93
C GLY A 338 23.09 -16.64 -1.49
N HIS A 339 22.32 -16.16 -0.51
CA HIS A 339 22.56 -16.39 0.92
C HIS A 339 21.27 -16.77 1.66
N GLU A 340 20.28 -17.26 0.95
CA GLU A 340 18.93 -17.53 1.49
C GLU A 340 18.94 -18.58 2.60
N ASP A 341 19.84 -19.57 2.51
CA ASP A 341 19.93 -20.68 3.48
C ASP A 341 20.80 -20.36 4.72
N GLN A 342 21.30 -19.14 4.83
CA GLN A 342 22.21 -18.75 5.92
C GLN A 342 21.51 -18.02 7.08
N GLN A 343 20.19 -17.87 7.03
CA GLN A 343 19.41 -17.19 8.05
C GLN A 343 18.46 -18.11 8.81
#